data_1d22c82d1b024461ad7b20c8f967ff74
#
_entry.id   1d22c82d1b024461ad7b20c8f967ff74
#
_cell.length_a   1.000
_cell.length_b   1.000
_cell.length_c   1.000
_cell.angle_alpha   90.00
_cell.angle_beta   90.00
_cell.angle_gamma   90.00
#
_symmetry.space_group_name_H-M   'P 1'
#
loop_
_entity.id
_entity.type
_entity.pdbx_description
1 polymer ?
#
loop_
_entity_poly.entity_id
_entity_poly.type
_entity_poly.pdbx_seq_one_letter_code
_entity_poly.pdbx_strand_id
1 'polypeptide(L)'
;MAIPYNTTNAGVSVRDALGHSSVRDGNTWRHVEKISIKDGTNWRETKEVYVRSGGSWRKVHEGEHFLFNVSLSGNDNSNDWSLANYISNQGYSGNKIKGLVTVTANSRRRQVNLGTFSADSLIYLRLELNARIQGRGGNGGNSTGAGSGSGPNGQNGQRALYTRTPFILDNASLIAGGGGGG
;
A
#
# COMPACT_ATOMS: atom_id res chain seq x y z
N MET A 1 7.01 -18.34 3.60
CA MET A 1 5.84 -19.02 2.98
C MET A 1 5.34 -18.10 1.88
N ALA A 2 5.47 -18.47 0.62
CA ALA A 2 4.99 -17.66 -0.49
C ALA A 2 3.46 -17.73 -0.52
N ILE A 3 2.78 -16.58 -0.52
CA ILE A 3 1.35 -16.53 -0.76
C ILE A 3 1.16 -16.80 -2.25
N PRO A 4 0.41 -17.84 -2.66
CA PRO A 4 0.19 -18.09 -4.06
C PRO A 4 -0.63 -16.93 -4.65
N TYR A 5 0.01 -16.12 -5.45
CA TYR A 5 -0.65 -15.08 -6.23
C TYR A 5 -1.16 -15.73 -7.52
N ASN A 6 -2.47 -15.95 -7.60
CA ASN A 6 -3.09 -16.39 -8.84
C ASN A 6 -3.62 -15.18 -9.59
N THR A 7 -2.92 -14.79 -10.65
CA THR A 7 -3.33 -13.71 -11.56
C THR A 7 -4.47 -14.08 -12.49
N THR A 8 -4.87 -15.34 -12.51
CA THR A 8 -5.96 -15.84 -13.36
C THR A 8 -7.23 -16.01 -12.55
N ASN A 9 -8.14 -15.06 -12.61
CA ASN A 9 -9.61 -15.13 -12.50
C ASN A 9 -10.28 -16.16 -11.56
N ALA A 10 -9.60 -16.81 -10.67
CA ALA A 10 -10.21 -17.70 -9.71
C ALA A 10 -10.43 -16.97 -8.38
N GLY A 11 -11.41 -16.11 -8.30
CA GLY A 11 -12.23 -15.77 -7.13
C GLY A 11 -11.60 -15.64 -5.72
N VAL A 12 -10.27 -15.71 -5.58
CA VAL A 12 -9.59 -15.49 -4.31
C VAL A 12 -9.47 -13.98 -4.12
N SER A 13 -10.31 -13.43 -3.28
CA SER A 13 -10.21 -12.02 -2.94
C SER A 13 -8.88 -11.79 -2.22
N VAL A 14 -8.28 -10.62 -2.39
CA VAL A 14 -7.09 -10.22 -1.62
C VAL A 14 -7.33 -10.31 -0.11
N ARG A 15 -8.57 -10.19 0.33
CA ARG A 15 -9.00 -10.44 1.70
C ARG A 15 -8.63 -11.85 2.16
N ASP A 16 -8.89 -12.86 1.34
CA ASP A 16 -8.61 -14.26 1.69
C ASP A 16 -7.09 -14.52 1.74
N ALA A 17 -6.32 -13.86 0.89
CA ALA A 17 -4.86 -13.96 0.88
C ALA A 17 -4.19 -13.28 2.08
N LEU A 18 -4.83 -12.29 2.69
CA LEU A 18 -4.31 -11.55 3.85
C LEU A 18 -4.73 -12.14 5.20
N GLY A 19 -5.52 -13.22 5.22
CA GLY A 19 -5.90 -13.91 6.46
C GLY A 19 -6.85 -13.10 7.34
N HIS A 20 -7.79 -12.37 6.75
CA HIS A 20 -8.79 -11.61 7.49
C HIS A 20 -9.80 -12.51 8.20
N SER A 21 -9.99 -12.25 9.48
CA SER A 21 -11.14 -12.76 10.22
C SER A 21 -12.29 -11.76 10.10
N SER A 22 -13.47 -12.25 9.79
CA SER A 22 -14.68 -11.44 9.79
C SER A 22 -15.75 -12.13 10.63
N VAL A 23 -16.53 -11.34 11.35
CA VAL A 23 -17.70 -11.81 12.10
C VAL A 23 -18.97 -11.32 11.41
N ARG A 24 -19.97 -12.18 11.35
CA ARG A 24 -21.28 -11.80 10.82
C ARG A 24 -22.11 -11.19 11.95
N ASP A 25 -22.51 -9.94 11.75
CA ASP A 25 -23.42 -9.20 12.62
C ASP A 25 -24.71 -8.90 11.84
N GLY A 26 -25.75 -9.67 12.10
CA GLY A 26 -26.96 -9.66 11.29
C GLY A 26 -26.68 -10.06 9.83
N ASN A 27 -26.94 -9.15 8.90
CA ASN A 27 -26.69 -9.34 7.46
C ASN A 27 -25.37 -8.72 6.98
N THR A 28 -24.56 -8.17 7.88
CA THR A 28 -23.33 -7.46 7.55
C THR A 28 -22.10 -8.24 8.05
N TRP A 29 -21.10 -8.38 7.18
CA TRP A 29 -19.80 -8.89 7.57
C TRP A 29 -18.94 -7.74 8.10
N ARG A 30 -18.48 -7.86 9.35
CA ARG A 30 -17.58 -6.90 9.98
C ARG A 30 -16.19 -7.50 10.12
N HIS A 31 -15.19 -6.70 9.83
CA HIS A 31 -13.80 -7.08 10.06
C HIS A 31 -13.52 -7.21 11.56
N VAL A 32 -12.76 -8.26 11.95
CA VAL A 32 -12.30 -8.45 13.32
C VAL A 32 -10.93 -7.80 13.45
N GLU A 33 -10.87 -6.69 14.18
CA GLU A 33 -9.61 -5.97 14.41
C GLU A 33 -8.81 -6.61 15.55
N LYS A 34 -9.51 -7.17 16.55
CA LYS A 34 -8.90 -7.68 17.76
C LYS A 34 -9.65 -8.89 18.29
N ILE A 35 -8.92 -9.93 18.64
CA ILE A 35 -9.44 -11.09 19.37
C ILE A 35 -8.75 -11.14 20.70
N SER A 36 -9.51 -11.27 21.79
CA SER A 36 -8.97 -11.44 23.12
C SER A 36 -9.54 -12.71 23.76
N ILE A 37 -8.72 -13.42 24.50
CA ILE A 37 -9.12 -14.55 25.32
C ILE A 37 -9.08 -14.17 26.79
N LYS A 38 -10.03 -14.68 27.56
CA LYS A 38 -10.07 -14.50 29.01
C LYS A 38 -9.23 -15.60 29.67
N ASP A 39 -8.19 -15.17 30.38
CA ASP A 39 -7.33 -16.04 31.16
C ASP A 39 -7.49 -15.68 32.65
N GLY A 40 -8.27 -16.44 33.35
CA GLY A 40 -8.70 -16.10 34.72
C GLY A 40 -9.52 -14.81 34.74
N THR A 41 -9.02 -13.79 35.43
CA THR A 41 -9.64 -12.46 35.52
C THR A 41 -9.18 -11.50 34.43
N ASN A 42 -8.11 -11.83 33.67
CA ASN A 42 -7.47 -10.94 32.70
C ASN A 42 -7.89 -11.27 31.27
N TRP A 43 -8.12 -10.21 30.47
CA TRP A 43 -8.26 -10.32 29.03
C TRP A 43 -6.89 -10.16 28.38
N ARG A 44 -6.48 -11.15 27.57
CA ARG A 44 -5.23 -11.12 26.81
C ARG A 44 -5.54 -11.11 25.32
N GLU A 45 -4.89 -10.21 24.61
CA GLU A 45 -4.97 -10.16 23.16
C GLU A 45 -4.25 -11.34 22.53
N THR A 46 -4.90 -11.99 21.56
CA THR A 46 -4.30 -13.08 20.80
C THR A 46 -3.52 -12.53 19.63
N LYS A 47 -2.28 -12.99 19.47
CA LYS A 47 -1.44 -12.63 18.32
C LYS A 47 -1.88 -13.36 17.05
N GLU A 48 -2.27 -14.62 17.20
CA GLU A 48 -2.66 -15.46 16.07
C GLU A 48 -3.78 -16.42 16.50
N VAL A 49 -4.71 -16.66 15.57
CA VAL A 49 -5.74 -17.68 15.72
C VAL A 49 -5.65 -18.65 14.56
N TYR A 50 -5.70 -19.93 14.87
CA TYR A 50 -5.67 -21.00 13.88
C TYR A 50 -6.94 -21.83 14.00
N VAL A 51 -7.45 -22.28 12.85
CA VAL A 51 -8.56 -23.23 12.74
C VAL A 51 -8.06 -24.51 12.10
N ARG A 52 -8.44 -25.65 12.65
CA ARG A 52 -8.15 -26.95 12.05
C ARG A 52 -9.21 -27.26 11.00
N SER A 53 -8.78 -27.45 9.76
CA SER A 53 -9.66 -27.80 8.65
C SER A 53 -8.97 -28.83 7.77
N GLY A 54 -9.64 -29.95 7.49
CA GLY A 54 -9.11 -31.01 6.62
C GLY A 54 -7.77 -31.59 7.06
N GLY A 55 -7.55 -31.72 8.41
CA GLY A 55 -6.30 -32.24 8.95
C GLY A 55 -5.15 -31.24 9.09
N SER A 56 -5.29 -30.04 8.54
CA SER A 56 -4.27 -28.98 8.58
C SER A 56 -4.70 -27.79 9.43
N TRP A 57 -3.73 -27.15 10.09
CA TRP A 57 -3.96 -25.89 10.80
C TRP A 57 -3.87 -24.71 9.81
N ARG A 58 -4.90 -23.88 9.76
CA ARG A 58 -4.95 -22.66 8.95
C ARG A 58 -5.01 -21.45 9.88
N LYS A 59 -4.09 -20.51 9.67
CA LYS A 59 -4.15 -19.20 10.35
C LYS A 59 -5.34 -18.42 9.84
N VAL A 60 -6.21 -17.96 10.73
CA VAL A 60 -7.43 -17.18 10.42
C VAL A 60 -7.40 -15.78 11.02
N HIS A 61 -6.47 -15.50 11.93
CA HIS A 61 -6.29 -14.17 12.52
C HIS A 61 -4.83 -13.92 12.84
N GLU A 62 -4.37 -12.69 12.58
CA GLU A 62 -3.04 -12.18 12.92
C GLU A 62 -3.22 -10.77 13.48
N GLY A 63 -3.30 -10.69 14.82
CA GLY A 63 -3.82 -9.53 15.56
C GLY A 63 -2.90 -8.32 15.66
N GLU A 64 -1.68 -8.36 15.10
CA GLU A 64 -0.74 -7.26 15.25
C GLU A 64 -0.65 -6.32 14.04
N HIS A 65 -1.31 -6.65 12.93
CA HIS A 65 -1.21 -5.87 11.70
C HIS A 65 -2.50 -5.10 11.42
N PHE A 66 -2.35 -3.81 11.13
CA PHE A 66 -3.44 -3.06 10.52
C PHE A 66 -3.64 -3.51 9.08
N LEU A 67 -4.83 -3.98 8.79
CA LEU A 67 -5.18 -4.53 7.49
C LEU A 67 -5.90 -3.48 6.66
N PHE A 68 -5.46 -3.27 5.42
CA PHE A 68 -6.04 -2.26 4.55
C PHE A 68 -6.19 -2.73 3.10
N ASN A 69 -7.13 -2.12 2.43
CA ASN A 69 -7.30 -2.24 0.98
C ASN A 69 -7.73 -0.87 0.46
N VAL A 70 -6.88 -0.24 -0.34
CA VAL A 70 -7.14 1.10 -0.87
C VAL A 70 -7.00 1.13 -2.38
N SER A 71 -7.98 1.76 -3.02
CA SER A 71 -7.99 1.97 -4.46
C SER A 71 -7.75 3.45 -4.78
N LEU A 72 -6.73 3.72 -5.55
CA LEU A 72 -6.36 5.03 -6.02
C LEU A 72 -6.91 5.22 -7.44
N SER A 73 -8.08 5.85 -7.53
CA SER A 73 -8.77 6.10 -8.80
C SER A 73 -8.63 7.54 -9.26
N GLY A 74 -8.77 7.75 -10.56
CA GLY A 74 -8.72 9.07 -11.20
C GLY A 74 -7.31 9.65 -11.38
N ASN A 75 -7.25 10.86 -11.92
CA ASN A 75 -6.01 11.53 -12.25
C ASN A 75 -5.68 12.58 -11.18
N ASP A 76 -4.78 12.24 -10.29
CA ASP A 76 -4.23 13.17 -9.32
C ASP A 76 -2.75 13.44 -9.64
N ASN A 77 -2.52 14.51 -10.37
CA ASN A 77 -1.19 14.98 -10.74
C ASN A 77 -0.69 16.11 -9.81
N SER A 78 -1.48 16.51 -8.84
CA SER A 78 -1.17 17.64 -7.95
C SER A 78 -0.61 17.23 -6.61
N ASN A 79 -1.04 16.09 -6.08
CA ASN A 79 -0.70 15.66 -4.73
C ASN A 79 0.07 14.34 -4.71
N ASP A 80 0.99 14.23 -3.76
CA ASP A 80 1.66 13.00 -3.44
C ASP A 80 0.78 12.19 -2.49
N TRP A 81 0.45 10.97 -2.87
CA TRP A 81 -0.31 10.10 -1.99
C TRP A 81 0.60 9.39 -0.99
N SER A 82 0.18 9.34 0.27
CA SER A 82 0.92 8.72 1.37
C SER A 82 0.10 7.65 2.07
N LEU A 83 0.63 6.42 2.12
CA LEU A 83 0.02 5.34 2.86
C LEU A 83 -0.01 5.60 4.37
N ALA A 84 1.04 6.22 4.90
CA ALA A 84 1.08 6.58 6.33
C ALA A 84 -0.05 7.55 6.71
N ASN A 85 -0.30 8.57 5.87
CA ASN A 85 -1.41 9.49 6.09
C ASN A 85 -2.77 8.79 5.98
N TYR A 86 -2.91 7.92 4.98
CA TYR A 86 -4.14 7.13 4.82
C TYR A 86 -4.43 6.31 6.07
N ILE A 87 -3.45 5.56 6.58
CA ILE A 87 -3.59 4.70 7.75
C ILE A 87 -3.85 5.52 9.03
N SER A 88 -3.15 6.64 9.20
CA SER A 88 -3.39 7.56 10.32
C SER A 88 -4.81 8.13 10.32
N ASN A 89 -5.35 8.46 9.15
CA ASN A 89 -6.73 8.91 8.99
C ASN A 89 -7.77 7.81 9.31
N GLN A 90 -7.37 6.53 9.26
CA GLN A 90 -8.19 5.40 9.73
C GLN A 90 -8.06 5.18 11.25
N GLY A 91 -7.33 6.03 11.96
CA GLY A 91 -7.16 5.96 13.42
C GLY A 91 -6.04 5.01 13.90
N TYR A 92 -5.24 4.44 12.99
CA TYR A 92 -4.15 3.55 13.38
C TYR A 92 -2.82 4.30 13.49
N SER A 93 -2.17 4.18 14.65
CA SER A 93 -0.88 4.82 14.96
C SER A 93 0.29 3.83 15.06
N GLY A 94 0.04 2.53 14.86
CA GLY A 94 1.09 1.51 14.89
C GLY A 94 1.92 1.45 13.61
N ASN A 95 2.91 0.58 13.60
CA ASN A 95 3.86 0.45 12.49
C ASN A 95 3.81 -0.93 11.79
N LYS A 96 2.89 -1.82 12.17
CA LYS A 96 2.71 -3.13 11.57
C LYS A 96 1.48 -3.12 10.67
N ILE A 97 1.68 -3.29 9.38
CA ILE A 97 0.61 -3.20 8.39
C ILE A 97 0.68 -4.35 7.38
N LYS A 98 -0.47 -4.77 6.89
CA LYS A 98 -0.58 -5.66 5.72
C LYS A 98 -1.73 -5.20 4.84
N GLY A 99 -1.51 -5.07 3.56
CA GLY A 99 -2.62 -4.69 2.70
C GLY A 99 -2.27 -4.46 1.24
N LEU A 100 -3.29 -4.01 0.52
CA LEU A 100 -3.24 -3.76 -0.91
C LEU A 100 -3.44 -2.28 -1.20
N VAL A 101 -2.56 -1.75 -2.04
CA VAL A 101 -2.74 -0.48 -2.74
C VAL A 101 -2.94 -0.78 -4.21
N THR A 102 -4.06 -0.39 -4.76
CA THR A 102 -4.35 -0.55 -6.19
C THR A 102 -4.40 0.83 -6.84
N VAL A 103 -3.57 1.06 -7.85
CA VAL A 103 -3.78 2.16 -8.80
C VAL A 103 -4.66 1.61 -9.90
N THR A 104 -5.91 2.10 -9.95
CA THR A 104 -6.94 1.53 -10.83
C THR A 104 -6.67 1.85 -12.29
N ALA A 105 -7.29 1.08 -13.18
CA ALA A 105 -7.12 1.24 -14.61
C ALA A 105 -7.34 2.68 -15.08
N ASN A 106 -6.50 3.14 -16.04
CA ASN A 106 -6.51 4.49 -16.60
C ASN A 106 -6.29 5.64 -15.61
N SER A 107 -5.85 5.34 -14.37
CA SER A 107 -5.57 6.33 -13.33
C SER A 107 -4.12 6.78 -13.36
N ARG A 108 -3.87 8.03 -12.97
CA ARG A 108 -2.53 8.60 -12.88
C ARG A 108 -2.27 9.15 -11.50
N ARG A 109 -1.08 8.88 -10.97
CA ARG A 109 -0.59 9.42 -9.69
C ARG A 109 0.76 10.09 -9.89
N ARG A 110 0.97 11.24 -9.24
CA ARG A 110 2.25 11.93 -9.29
C ARG A 110 3.32 11.19 -8.50
N GLN A 111 3.01 10.81 -7.28
CA GLN A 111 3.88 10.02 -6.42
C GLN A 111 3.05 9.12 -5.52
N VAL A 112 3.53 7.91 -5.32
CA VAL A 112 2.99 6.99 -4.32
C VAL A 112 4.07 6.74 -3.26
N ASN A 113 3.79 7.16 -2.03
CA ASN A 113 4.67 6.97 -0.90
C ASN A 113 4.09 5.86 -0.02
N LEU A 114 4.67 4.65 -0.11
CA LEU A 114 4.30 3.51 0.73
C LEU A 114 4.88 3.58 2.14
N GLY A 115 5.76 4.53 2.42
CA GLY A 115 6.25 4.82 3.77
C GLY A 115 7.33 3.89 4.28
N THR A 116 7.50 3.97 5.60
CA THR A 116 8.43 3.16 6.39
C THR A 116 7.65 2.53 7.53
N PHE A 117 7.48 1.22 7.49
CA PHE A 117 6.80 0.43 8.49
C PHE A 117 7.72 -0.68 8.98
N SER A 118 7.29 -1.49 9.94
CA SER A 118 8.12 -2.55 10.50
C SER A 118 8.47 -3.62 9.45
N ALA A 119 9.54 -4.36 9.69
CA ALA A 119 10.06 -5.34 8.74
C ALA A 119 9.11 -6.54 8.50
N ASP A 120 8.18 -6.79 9.41
CA ASP A 120 7.14 -7.81 9.30
C ASP A 120 5.86 -7.31 8.59
N SER A 121 5.85 -6.03 8.20
CA SER A 121 4.79 -5.47 7.35
C SER A 121 4.91 -5.98 5.92
N LEU A 122 3.77 -6.05 5.22
CA LEU A 122 3.73 -6.46 3.82
C LEU A 122 2.72 -5.61 3.05
N ILE A 123 3.19 -4.98 1.99
CA ILE A 123 2.38 -4.16 1.10
C ILE A 123 2.31 -4.84 -0.27
N TYR A 124 1.12 -5.00 -0.81
CA TYR A 124 0.92 -5.30 -2.21
C TYR A 124 0.63 -4.00 -2.95
N LEU A 125 1.43 -3.68 -3.95
CA LEU A 125 1.16 -2.58 -4.86
C LEU A 125 0.77 -3.16 -6.22
N ARG A 126 -0.45 -2.86 -6.65
CA ARG A 126 -0.97 -3.25 -7.96
C ARG A 126 -1.18 -2.03 -8.84
N LEU A 127 -0.66 -2.09 -10.04
CA LEU A 127 -1.01 -1.17 -11.12
C LEU A 127 -1.83 -1.92 -12.16
N GLU A 128 -3.07 -1.51 -12.32
CA GLU A 128 -3.94 -2.07 -13.36
C GLU A 128 -3.59 -1.50 -14.74
N LEU A 129 -4.21 -2.04 -15.78
CA LEU A 129 -3.93 -1.68 -17.16
C LEU A 129 -4.05 -0.16 -17.39
N ASN A 130 -3.03 0.44 -18.03
CA ASN A 130 -2.92 1.88 -18.29
C ASN A 130 -2.84 2.77 -17.05
N ALA A 131 -2.70 2.20 -15.85
CA ALA A 131 -2.41 2.98 -14.66
C ALA A 131 -0.99 3.58 -14.75
N ARG A 132 -0.74 4.71 -14.11
CA ARG A 132 0.60 5.33 -14.12
C ARG A 132 0.94 5.92 -12.77
N ILE A 133 2.18 5.70 -12.35
CA ILE A 133 2.80 6.46 -11.26
C ILE A 133 4.00 7.19 -11.90
N GLN A 134 3.96 8.52 -11.91
CA GLN A 134 4.98 9.30 -12.58
C GLN A 134 5.46 10.45 -11.69
N GLY A 135 6.74 10.46 -11.35
CA GLY A 135 7.36 11.56 -10.61
C GLY A 135 7.25 12.88 -11.38
N ARG A 136 7.20 13.99 -10.64
CA ARG A 136 7.21 15.32 -11.23
C ARG A 136 8.58 15.59 -11.85
N GLY A 137 8.61 16.18 -13.05
CA GLY A 137 9.83 16.73 -13.63
C GLY A 137 10.42 17.86 -12.79
N GLY A 138 11.71 18.03 -12.84
CA GLY A 138 12.38 19.19 -12.28
C GLY A 138 12.06 20.47 -13.08
N ASN A 139 12.10 21.61 -12.42
CA ASN A 139 12.01 22.88 -13.11
C ASN A 139 13.31 23.14 -13.89
N GLY A 140 13.21 23.69 -15.08
CA GLY A 140 14.37 24.15 -15.83
C GLY A 140 15.10 25.28 -15.09
N GLY A 141 16.37 25.45 -15.37
CA GLY A 141 17.13 26.62 -14.90
C GLY A 141 16.57 27.90 -15.54
N ASN A 142 16.63 29.01 -14.82
CA ASN A 142 16.30 30.31 -15.42
C ASN A 142 17.38 30.70 -16.42
N SER A 143 17.01 31.03 -17.66
CA SER A 143 17.93 31.67 -18.58
C SER A 143 18.27 33.08 -18.03
N THR A 144 19.50 33.32 -17.69
CA THR A 144 19.99 34.67 -17.52
C THR A 144 20.04 35.29 -18.95
N GLY A 145 19.36 36.41 -19.15
CA GLY A 145 19.26 37.07 -20.45
C GLY A 145 20.61 37.19 -21.18
N ALA A 146 20.55 37.35 -22.50
CA ALA A 146 21.71 37.34 -23.37
C ALA A 146 22.85 38.21 -22.82
N GLY A 147 23.91 37.59 -22.39
CA GLY A 147 25.18 38.29 -22.13
C GLY A 147 26.03 37.87 -20.94
N SER A 148 25.63 37.08 -20.00
CA SER A 148 26.53 36.78 -18.88
C SER A 148 26.22 35.52 -18.11
N GLY A 149 27.06 34.52 -18.27
CA GLY A 149 27.21 33.45 -17.31
C GLY A 149 26.23 32.29 -17.46
N SER A 150 26.64 31.14 -16.93
CA SER A 150 25.79 29.95 -16.84
C SER A 150 24.59 30.26 -15.97
N GLY A 151 23.40 30.04 -16.47
CA GLY A 151 22.16 30.05 -15.67
C GLY A 151 22.24 29.04 -14.53
N PRO A 152 21.46 29.21 -13.46
CA PRO A 152 21.40 28.20 -12.41
C PRO A 152 20.95 26.86 -13.01
N ASN A 153 21.57 25.79 -12.53
CA ASN A 153 21.23 24.44 -12.96
C ASN A 153 19.73 24.14 -12.72
N GLY A 154 19.12 23.40 -13.64
CA GLY A 154 17.77 22.90 -13.46
C GLY A 154 17.64 22.00 -12.22
N GLN A 155 16.44 21.86 -11.72
CA GLN A 155 16.14 21.04 -10.57
C GLN A 155 16.05 19.56 -10.94
N ASN A 156 16.39 18.69 -10.02
CA ASN A 156 16.20 17.26 -10.19
C ASN A 156 14.70 16.91 -10.25
N GLY A 157 14.36 15.93 -11.07
CA GLY A 157 13.03 15.33 -11.06
C GLY A 157 12.74 14.59 -9.75
N GLN A 158 11.47 14.43 -9.46
CA GLN A 158 11.00 13.75 -8.25
C GLN A 158 10.83 12.25 -8.47
N ARG A 159 10.90 11.48 -7.40
CA ARG A 159 10.62 10.04 -7.42
C ARG A 159 9.13 9.77 -7.68
N ALA A 160 8.83 8.69 -8.40
CA ALA A 160 7.46 8.21 -8.58
C ALA A 160 6.99 7.35 -7.39
N LEU A 161 7.85 6.46 -6.93
CA LEU A 161 7.56 5.52 -5.86
C LEU A 161 8.61 5.67 -4.74
N TYR A 162 8.13 5.65 -3.50
CA TYR A 162 8.98 5.59 -2.31
C TYR A 162 8.47 4.49 -1.38
N THR A 163 9.39 3.66 -0.89
CA THR A 163 9.13 2.69 0.17
C THR A 163 10.42 2.32 0.89
N ARG A 164 10.32 2.04 2.18
CA ARG A 164 11.33 1.35 2.99
C ARG A 164 10.75 0.13 3.68
N THR A 165 9.55 -0.27 3.28
CA THR A 165 8.83 -1.43 3.77
C THR A 165 8.90 -2.53 2.72
N PRO A 166 9.02 -3.80 3.08
CA PRO A 166 8.88 -4.90 2.13
C PRO A 166 7.56 -4.79 1.35
N PHE A 167 7.62 -4.93 0.04
CA PHE A 167 6.43 -4.89 -0.79
C PHE A 167 6.51 -5.86 -1.97
N ILE A 168 5.35 -6.23 -2.47
CA ILE A 168 5.19 -7.03 -3.68
C ILE A 168 4.58 -6.13 -4.74
N LEU A 169 5.22 -6.07 -5.91
CA LEU A 169 4.74 -5.28 -7.04
C LEU A 169 4.09 -6.18 -8.09
N ASP A 170 2.83 -5.87 -8.39
CA ASP A 170 2.10 -6.39 -9.54
C ASP A 170 1.88 -5.23 -10.52
N ASN A 171 2.70 -5.17 -11.57
CA ASN A 171 2.74 -4.03 -12.47
C ASN A 171 2.33 -4.42 -13.89
N ALA A 172 1.10 -4.08 -14.27
CA ALA A 172 0.62 -4.17 -15.64
C ALA A 172 0.75 -2.85 -16.43
N SER A 173 1.55 -1.87 -15.92
CA SER A 173 1.57 -0.52 -16.48
C SER A 173 2.91 0.20 -16.24
N LEU A 174 2.91 1.52 -15.95
CA LEU A 174 4.10 2.35 -15.93
C LEU A 174 4.38 2.96 -14.55
N ILE A 175 5.62 2.78 -14.07
CA ILE A 175 6.21 3.57 -12.98
C ILE A 175 7.45 4.29 -13.53
N ALA A 176 7.45 5.62 -13.53
CA ALA A 176 8.56 6.41 -14.06
C ALA A 176 8.91 7.58 -13.12
N GLY A 177 10.18 7.75 -12.84
CA GLY A 177 10.69 8.96 -12.17
C GLY A 177 10.47 10.21 -13.02
N GLY A 178 10.49 11.37 -12.41
CA GLY A 178 10.49 12.65 -13.14
C GLY A 178 11.85 12.92 -13.80
N GLY A 179 11.84 13.46 -15.01
CA GLY A 179 13.06 13.96 -15.67
C GLY A 179 13.61 15.19 -14.94
N GLY A 180 14.93 15.39 -15.00
CA GLY A 180 15.54 16.63 -14.55
C GLY A 180 15.14 17.82 -15.47
N GLY A 181 15.15 19.03 -14.93
CA GLY A 181 15.06 20.25 -15.72
C GLY A 181 16.41 20.57 -16.35
N GLY A 182 16.40 20.96 -17.59
CA GLY A 182 17.57 21.48 -18.28
C GLY A 182 17.78 23.00 -18.05
#